data_4dd4795e02d33fc572fe8cf378a6594e
#
_entry.id   4dd4795e02d33fc572fe8cf378a6594e
#
_cell.length_a   1.000
_cell.length_b   1.000
_cell.length_c   1.000
_cell.angle_alpha   90.00
_cell.angle_beta   90.00
_cell.angle_gamma   90.00
#
_symmetry.space_group_name_H-M   'P 1'
#
loop_
_entity.id
_entity.type
_entity.pdbx_description
1 polymer ?
#
loop_
_entity_poly.entity_id
_entity_poly.type
_entity_poly.pdbx_seq_one_letter_code
_entity_poly.pdbx_strand_id
1 'polypeptide(L)'
;MIYQAYGWDIPTYVHVPPVMKDEQHKLSKRNGDASFQDLVKKGYLPEAILNYIALLGWAPESEQEIYSLEELIKVFDIKRISKSPAIFDIDKLTWMNGMYLRAMSEEKFYETVKPYIEEAIKRPVDQMAVARILQPRTDVLSNIVESLDFIDVLPEYDNAMYIHKKMKTTYEIALKALKASKEALEALNDWSSEEKLHDVLLALPAQMEMKNGQILWPVRCAITGKQFTPGGAIEIAYILGKEETLARIQIGIEKLEKEVA
;
A
#
# COMPACT_ATOMS: atom_id res chain seq x y z
N MET A 1 -24.25 46.55 -8.09
CA MET A 1 -25.03 47.68 -7.50
C MET A 1 -24.43 48.10 -6.16
N ILE A 2 -24.34 47.24 -5.11
CA ILE A 2 -23.84 47.66 -3.77
C ILE A 2 -22.41 48.22 -3.86
N TYR A 3 -21.46 47.54 -4.45
CA TYR A 3 -20.08 48.00 -4.63
C TYR A 3 -20.00 49.34 -5.34
N GLN A 4 -20.80 49.52 -6.40
CA GLN A 4 -20.85 50.78 -7.14
C GLN A 4 -21.45 51.92 -6.31
N ALA A 5 -22.48 51.62 -5.49
CA ALA A 5 -23.12 52.63 -4.65
C ALA A 5 -22.19 53.16 -3.55
N TYR A 6 -21.28 52.32 -3.04
CA TYR A 6 -20.27 52.67 -2.03
C TYR A 6 -18.93 53.12 -2.61
N GLY A 7 -18.78 53.12 -3.94
CA GLY A 7 -17.51 53.46 -4.58
C GLY A 7 -16.38 52.44 -4.35
N TRP A 8 -16.72 51.18 -4.05
CA TRP A 8 -15.75 50.11 -3.81
C TRP A 8 -15.36 49.43 -5.12
N ASP A 9 -14.13 48.92 -5.17
CA ASP A 9 -13.69 48.09 -6.28
C ASP A 9 -14.50 46.82 -6.35
N ILE A 10 -14.94 46.45 -7.56
CA ILE A 10 -15.72 45.25 -7.80
C ILE A 10 -14.76 44.05 -7.84
N PRO A 11 -14.88 43.05 -6.94
CA PRO A 11 -14.04 41.88 -6.97
C PRO A 11 -14.30 41.04 -8.24
N THR A 12 -13.32 40.28 -8.63
CA THR A 12 -13.48 39.31 -9.73
C THR A 12 -14.35 38.15 -9.26
N TYR A 13 -15.43 37.90 -9.97
CA TYR A 13 -16.34 36.78 -9.70
C TYR A 13 -16.05 35.63 -10.63
N VAL A 14 -15.90 34.41 -10.08
CA VAL A 14 -15.78 33.16 -10.81
C VAL A 14 -16.91 32.24 -10.39
N HIS A 15 -17.73 31.82 -11.34
CA HIS A 15 -18.81 30.87 -11.09
C HIS A 15 -18.40 29.52 -11.64
N VAL A 16 -18.25 28.54 -10.75
CA VAL A 16 -17.87 27.17 -11.11
C VAL A 16 -19.08 26.22 -10.97
N PRO A 17 -19.17 25.17 -11.81
CA PRO A 17 -20.22 24.17 -11.67
C PRO A 17 -20.02 23.35 -10.37
N PRO A 18 -21.08 22.69 -9.88
CA PRO A 18 -20.97 21.83 -8.71
C PRO A 18 -20.15 20.58 -9.01
N VAL A 19 -19.49 20.05 -8.00
CA VAL A 19 -18.93 18.70 -8.04
C VAL A 19 -20.07 17.70 -7.84
N MET A 20 -20.12 16.69 -8.69
CA MET A 20 -21.15 15.66 -8.71
C MET A 20 -20.61 14.37 -8.07
N LYS A 21 -21.47 13.62 -7.43
CA LYS A 21 -21.19 12.25 -6.96
C LYS A 21 -21.33 11.24 -8.12
N ASP A 22 -22.32 11.45 -8.94
CA ASP A 22 -22.66 10.71 -10.15
C ASP A 22 -23.34 11.64 -11.16
N GLU A 23 -23.82 11.13 -12.28
CA GLU A 23 -24.46 11.94 -13.33
C GLU A 23 -25.70 12.72 -12.86
N GLN A 24 -26.35 12.30 -11.78
CA GLN A 24 -27.64 12.83 -11.33
C GLN A 24 -27.57 13.56 -9.99
N HIS A 25 -26.58 13.21 -9.13
CA HIS A 25 -26.52 13.69 -7.75
C HIS A 25 -25.29 14.55 -7.49
N LYS A 26 -25.49 15.66 -6.81
CA LYS A 26 -24.41 16.52 -6.34
C LYS A 26 -23.70 15.87 -5.14
N LEU A 27 -22.38 16.04 -5.08
CA LEU A 27 -21.61 15.68 -3.88
C LEU A 27 -22.11 16.51 -2.69
N SER A 28 -22.48 15.87 -1.59
CA SER A 28 -23.05 16.54 -0.44
C SER A 28 -22.73 15.84 0.88
N LYS A 29 -22.25 16.59 1.86
CA LYS A 29 -22.04 16.10 3.23
C LYS A 29 -23.29 15.48 3.86
N ARG A 30 -24.49 15.96 3.50
CA ARG A 30 -25.76 15.42 4.01
C ARG A 30 -26.04 14.01 3.54
N ASN A 31 -25.48 13.61 2.42
CA ASN A 31 -25.61 12.28 1.83
C ASN A 31 -24.47 11.32 2.26
N GLY A 32 -23.66 11.71 3.27
CA GLY A 32 -22.54 10.90 3.74
C GLY A 32 -21.28 10.98 2.86
N ASP A 33 -21.22 11.91 1.92
CA ASP A 33 -20.05 12.11 1.08
C ASP A 33 -18.92 12.77 1.90
N ALA A 34 -17.69 12.33 1.66
CA ALA A 34 -16.53 12.73 2.44
C ALA A 34 -16.20 14.24 2.28
N SER A 35 -15.98 14.91 3.40
CA SER A 35 -15.37 16.24 3.41
C SER A 35 -13.85 16.13 3.28
N PHE A 36 -13.17 17.26 3.07
CA PHE A 36 -11.70 17.33 3.12
C PHE A 36 -11.16 16.69 4.40
N GLN A 37 -11.73 17.04 5.55
CA GLN A 37 -11.31 16.51 6.85
C GLN A 37 -11.54 14.99 6.97
N ASP A 38 -12.61 14.48 6.38
CA ASP A 38 -12.90 13.05 6.38
C ASP A 38 -11.91 12.28 5.49
N LEU A 39 -11.53 12.87 4.35
CA LEU A 39 -10.48 12.31 3.48
C LEU A 39 -9.12 12.28 4.18
N VAL A 40 -8.74 13.37 4.85
CA VAL A 40 -7.49 13.41 5.64
C VAL A 40 -7.50 12.37 6.74
N LYS A 41 -8.61 12.21 7.48
CA LYS A 41 -8.76 11.17 8.51
C LYS A 41 -8.66 9.74 7.94
N LYS A 42 -9.10 9.54 6.69
CA LYS A 42 -8.96 8.27 5.96
C LYS A 42 -7.53 8.03 5.45
N GLY A 43 -6.61 8.98 5.65
CA GLY A 43 -5.21 8.83 5.28
C GLY A 43 -4.87 9.30 3.87
N TYR A 44 -5.68 10.20 3.29
CA TYR A 44 -5.31 10.93 2.09
C TYR A 44 -4.48 12.15 2.47
N LEU A 45 -3.40 12.41 1.74
CA LEU A 45 -2.53 13.55 1.94
C LEU A 45 -3.23 14.85 1.52
N PRO A 46 -3.12 15.93 2.29
CA PRO A 46 -3.68 17.25 1.92
C PRO A 46 -3.25 17.70 0.52
N GLU A 47 -1.98 17.49 0.17
CA GLU A 47 -1.40 17.84 -1.13
C GLU A 47 -2.05 17.05 -2.29
N ALA A 48 -2.30 15.76 -2.09
CA ALA A 48 -2.96 14.91 -3.09
C ALA A 48 -4.43 15.33 -3.28
N ILE A 49 -5.14 15.62 -2.19
CA ILE A 49 -6.53 16.10 -2.25
C ILE A 49 -6.59 17.44 -2.98
N LEU A 50 -5.67 18.37 -2.67
CA LEU A 50 -5.62 19.69 -3.32
C LEU A 50 -5.37 19.58 -4.81
N ASN A 51 -4.37 18.79 -5.21
CA ASN A 51 -4.07 18.54 -6.62
C ASN A 51 -5.26 17.90 -7.35
N TYR A 52 -5.88 16.89 -6.74
CA TYR A 52 -7.06 16.24 -7.30
C TYR A 52 -8.23 17.22 -7.50
N ILE A 53 -8.55 18.04 -6.49
CA ILE A 53 -9.61 19.04 -6.58
C ILE A 53 -9.31 20.08 -7.67
N ALA A 54 -8.05 20.49 -7.81
CA ALA A 54 -7.67 21.41 -8.89
C ALA A 54 -8.00 20.80 -10.27
N LEU A 55 -7.59 19.56 -10.51
CA LEU A 55 -7.87 18.87 -11.79
C LEU A 55 -9.35 18.54 -12.00
N LEU A 56 -10.14 18.49 -10.94
CA LEU A 56 -11.56 18.19 -11.05
C LEU A 56 -12.35 19.25 -11.81
N GLY A 57 -11.92 20.52 -11.73
CA GLY A 57 -12.59 21.66 -12.36
C GLY A 57 -11.68 22.50 -13.24
N TRP A 58 -10.46 22.08 -13.49
CA TRP A 58 -9.47 22.81 -14.28
C TRP A 58 -8.62 21.84 -15.13
N ALA A 59 -8.23 22.26 -16.32
CA ALA A 59 -7.40 21.47 -17.21
C ALA A 59 -6.05 22.18 -17.46
N PRO A 60 -4.89 21.54 -17.14
CA PRO A 60 -3.57 22.07 -17.45
C PRO A 60 -3.34 22.13 -18.98
N GLU A 61 -2.27 22.80 -19.40
CA GLU A 61 -1.84 22.77 -20.81
C GLU A 61 -1.12 21.49 -21.19
N SER A 62 -0.49 20.87 -20.22
CA SER A 62 0.23 19.61 -20.37
C SER A 62 -0.65 18.43 -19.98
N GLU A 63 -0.20 17.21 -20.27
CA GLU A 63 -0.80 15.96 -19.80
C GLU A 63 -0.39 15.59 -18.37
N GLN A 64 0.37 16.46 -17.69
CA GLN A 64 0.79 16.24 -16.30
C GLN A 64 -0.42 16.24 -15.37
N GLU A 65 -0.47 15.29 -14.45
CA GLU A 65 -1.55 15.17 -13.47
C GLU A 65 -1.05 15.34 -12.02
N ILE A 66 0.23 15.13 -11.76
CA ILE A 66 0.81 15.25 -10.40
C ILE A 66 1.62 16.55 -10.33
N TYR A 67 1.21 17.44 -9.44
CA TYR A 67 1.80 18.75 -9.25
C TYR A 67 2.09 19.00 -7.78
N SER A 68 3.25 19.54 -7.44
CA SER A 68 3.42 20.22 -6.15
C SER A 68 2.54 21.48 -6.08
N LEU A 69 2.32 22.00 -4.88
CA LEU A 69 1.57 23.26 -4.71
C LEU A 69 2.23 24.43 -5.46
N GLU A 70 3.56 24.49 -5.43
CA GLU A 70 4.33 25.53 -6.13
C GLU A 70 4.20 25.42 -7.65
N GLU A 71 4.16 24.21 -8.19
CA GLU A 71 3.91 23.98 -9.62
C GLU A 71 2.48 24.36 -9.98
N LEU A 72 1.48 23.96 -9.20
CA LEU A 72 0.08 24.34 -9.40
C LEU A 72 -0.10 25.85 -9.45
N ILE A 73 0.51 26.59 -8.51
CA ILE A 73 0.44 28.05 -8.47
C ILE A 73 1.00 28.68 -9.75
N LYS A 74 2.07 28.10 -10.33
CA LYS A 74 2.70 28.61 -11.55
C LYS A 74 1.89 28.36 -12.81
N VAL A 75 1.22 27.20 -12.90
CA VAL A 75 0.52 26.77 -14.11
C VAL A 75 -0.99 27.04 -14.09
N PHE A 76 -1.55 27.34 -12.92
CA PHE A 76 -2.98 27.56 -12.77
C PHE A 76 -3.43 28.84 -13.46
N ASP A 77 -4.30 28.70 -14.48
CA ASP A 77 -4.96 29.79 -15.16
C ASP A 77 -6.48 29.69 -14.97
N ILE A 78 -7.06 30.71 -14.35
CA ILE A 78 -8.49 30.82 -14.11
C ILE A 78 -9.32 30.72 -15.40
N LYS A 79 -8.77 31.09 -16.53
CA LYS A 79 -9.44 31.00 -17.84
C LYS A 79 -9.67 29.56 -18.32
N ARG A 80 -8.94 28.62 -17.74
CA ARG A 80 -8.99 27.19 -18.06
C ARG A 80 -9.91 26.41 -17.13
N ILE A 81 -10.66 27.10 -16.25
CA ILE A 81 -11.68 26.46 -15.41
C ILE A 81 -12.80 25.91 -16.32
N SER A 82 -13.13 24.64 -16.08
CA SER A 82 -14.19 23.95 -16.82
C SER A 82 -15.57 24.58 -16.54
N LYS A 83 -16.39 24.64 -17.58
CA LYS A 83 -17.80 25.06 -17.50
C LYS A 83 -18.74 23.87 -17.25
N SER A 84 -18.25 22.66 -17.36
CA SER A 84 -19.02 21.43 -17.15
C SER A 84 -18.81 20.90 -15.73
N PRO A 85 -19.86 20.33 -15.10
CA PRO A 85 -19.71 19.63 -13.83
C PRO A 85 -18.70 18.49 -13.93
N ALA A 86 -17.96 18.24 -12.87
CA ALA A 86 -17.05 17.12 -12.77
C ALA A 86 -17.58 16.10 -11.75
N ILE A 87 -17.42 14.81 -12.06
CA ILE A 87 -17.79 13.71 -11.16
C ILE A 87 -16.59 13.41 -10.25
N PHE A 88 -16.86 13.28 -8.96
CA PHE A 88 -15.84 12.90 -7.99
C PHE A 88 -15.49 11.43 -8.14
N ASP A 89 -14.25 11.13 -8.46
CA ASP A 89 -13.71 9.80 -8.65
C ASP A 89 -12.72 9.48 -7.52
N ILE A 90 -13.13 8.61 -6.59
CA ILE A 90 -12.32 8.21 -5.43
C ILE A 90 -11.13 7.35 -5.87
N ASP A 91 -11.26 6.54 -6.92
CA ASP A 91 -10.19 5.67 -7.39
C ASP A 91 -9.06 6.51 -7.99
N LYS A 92 -9.41 7.58 -8.73
CA LYS A 92 -8.42 8.55 -9.22
C LYS A 92 -7.72 9.28 -8.07
N LEU A 93 -8.45 9.73 -7.05
CA LEU A 93 -7.84 10.34 -5.86
C LEU A 93 -6.91 9.35 -5.15
N THR A 94 -7.32 8.11 -4.99
CA THR A 94 -6.51 7.05 -4.37
C THR A 94 -5.21 6.81 -5.13
N TRP A 95 -5.29 6.69 -6.45
CA TRP A 95 -4.12 6.56 -7.32
C TRP A 95 -3.17 7.76 -7.16
N MET A 96 -3.71 9.00 -7.21
CA MET A 96 -2.91 10.21 -7.02
C MET A 96 -2.23 10.23 -5.65
N ASN A 97 -2.96 9.89 -4.60
CA ASN A 97 -2.42 9.81 -3.24
C ASN A 97 -1.24 8.83 -3.16
N GLY A 98 -1.38 7.64 -3.76
CA GLY A 98 -0.30 6.67 -3.87
C GLY A 98 0.92 7.22 -4.61
N MET A 99 0.73 8.03 -5.65
CA MET A 99 1.84 8.69 -6.36
C MET A 99 2.63 9.65 -5.46
N TYR A 100 1.96 10.44 -4.63
CA TYR A 100 2.61 11.33 -3.65
C TYR A 100 3.37 10.53 -2.59
N LEU A 101 2.78 9.44 -2.06
CA LEU A 101 3.43 8.58 -1.07
C LEU A 101 4.70 7.93 -1.63
N ARG A 102 4.63 7.40 -2.83
CA ARG A 102 5.78 6.77 -3.53
C ARG A 102 6.88 7.76 -3.90
N ALA A 103 6.54 9.04 -4.10
CA ALA A 103 7.51 10.09 -4.42
C ALA A 103 8.24 10.67 -3.20
N MET A 104 7.84 10.32 -1.98
CA MET A 104 8.55 10.74 -0.77
C MET A 104 9.93 10.11 -0.68
N SER A 105 10.88 10.81 -0.03
CA SER A 105 12.11 10.13 0.42
C SER A 105 11.76 9.03 1.45
N GLU A 106 12.64 8.05 1.61
CA GLU A 106 12.45 6.95 2.55
C GLU A 106 12.21 7.47 3.98
N GLU A 107 12.98 8.47 4.40
CA GLU A 107 12.86 9.07 5.73
C GLU A 107 11.53 9.80 5.90
N LYS A 108 11.11 10.60 4.90
CA LYS A 108 9.84 11.32 4.94
C LYS A 108 8.66 10.35 4.95
N PHE A 109 8.73 9.30 4.16
CA PHE A 109 7.70 8.27 4.15
C PHE A 109 7.63 7.56 5.51
N TYR A 110 8.78 7.15 6.07
CA TYR A 110 8.83 6.54 7.39
C TYR A 110 8.19 7.42 8.47
N GLU A 111 8.57 8.69 8.58
CA GLU A 111 7.96 9.62 9.55
C GLU A 111 6.43 9.74 9.35
N THR A 112 5.98 9.69 8.11
CA THR A 112 4.54 9.76 7.77
C THR A 112 3.78 8.51 8.23
N VAL A 113 4.37 7.31 8.05
CA VAL A 113 3.70 6.03 8.34
C VAL A 113 3.97 5.50 9.74
N LYS A 114 4.96 6.03 10.45
CA LYS A 114 5.37 5.61 11.80
C LYS A 114 4.21 5.45 12.78
N PRO A 115 3.25 6.40 12.90
CA PRO A 115 2.11 6.23 13.81
C PRO A 115 1.25 4.99 13.50
N TYR A 116 1.09 4.67 12.22
CA TYR A 116 0.32 3.51 11.77
C TYR A 116 1.08 2.19 12.01
N ILE A 117 2.41 2.20 11.85
CA ILE A 117 3.26 1.04 12.18
C ILE A 117 3.20 0.77 13.68
N GLU A 118 3.33 1.79 14.53
CA GLU A 118 3.25 1.67 15.99
C GLU A 118 1.86 1.26 16.49
N GLU A 119 0.81 1.65 15.75
CA GLU A 119 -0.56 1.18 16.01
C GLU A 119 -0.71 -0.32 15.66
N ALA A 120 -0.16 -0.75 14.52
CA ALA A 120 -0.31 -2.11 14.01
C ALA A 120 0.58 -3.13 14.72
N ILE A 121 1.84 -2.76 15.04
CA ILE A 121 2.88 -3.69 15.51
C ILE A 121 3.30 -3.34 16.93
N LYS A 122 3.25 -4.32 17.83
CA LYS A 122 3.65 -4.17 19.24
C LYS A 122 4.98 -4.84 19.57
N ARG A 123 5.38 -5.84 18.78
CA ARG A 123 6.69 -6.48 18.92
C ARG A 123 7.80 -5.57 18.40
N PRO A 124 9.04 -5.68 18.93
CA PRO A 124 10.18 -4.96 18.37
C PRO A 124 10.51 -5.47 16.96
N VAL A 125 10.51 -4.54 15.99
CA VAL A 125 10.87 -4.81 14.58
C VAL A 125 11.68 -3.64 14.03
N ASP A 126 12.41 -3.88 12.94
CA ASP A 126 13.00 -2.79 12.14
C ASP A 126 11.87 -2.03 11.42
N GLN A 127 11.44 -0.90 12.02
CA GLN A 127 10.35 -0.08 11.46
C GLN A 127 10.72 0.55 10.11
N MET A 128 12.00 0.78 9.83
CA MET A 128 12.45 1.26 8.51
C MET A 128 12.29 0.16 7.45
N ALA A 129 12.60 -1.09 7.79
CA ALA A 129 12.34 -2.20 6.89
C ALA A 129 10.82 -2.37 6.62
N VAL A 130 9.99 -2.18 7.64
CA VAL A 130 8.52 -2.16 7.46
C VAL A 130 8.09 -1.02 6.54
N ALA A 131 8.62 0.19 6.72
CA ALA A 131 8.29 1.33 5.85
C ALA A 131 8.69 1.06 4.39
N ARG A 132 9.86 0.47 4.15
CA ARG A 132 10.34 0.13 2.80
C ARG A 132 9.39 -0.82 2.06
N ILE A 133 8.84 -1.84 2.72
CA ILE A 133 7.88 -2.74 2.07
C ILE A 133 6.51 -2.09 1.85
N LEU A 134 6.12 -1.12 2.67
CA LEU A 134 4.87 -0.39 2.55
C LEU A 134 4.88 0.63 1.41
N GLN A 135 5.96 1.39 1.23
CA GLN A 135 6.00 2.54 0.33
C GLN A 135 5.52 2.25 -1.10
N PRO A 136 5.97 1.19 -1.79
CA PRO A 136 5.53 0.91 -3.16
C PRO A 136 4.08 0.47 -3.28
N ARG A 137 3.42 0.10 -2.19
CA ARG A 137 2.09 -0.54 -2.17
C ARG A 137 1.04 0.19 -1.36
N THR A 138 1.41 1.29 -0.71
CA THR A 138 0.49 2.11 0.09
C THR A 138 -0.11 3.19 -0.79
N ASP A 139 -1.43 3.15 -0.96
CA ASP A 139 -2.19 4.20 -1.63
C ASP A 139 -2.97 5.05 -0.63
N VAL A 140 -3.35 4.50 0.54
CA VAL A 140 -4.07 5.20 1.61
C VAL A 140 -3.50 4.79 2.96
N LEU A 141 -3.16 5.76 3.81
CA LEU A 141 -2.45 5.50 5.07
C LEU A 141 -3.25 4.66 6.07
N SER A 142 -4.57 4.81 6.14
CA SER A 142 -5.39 4.02 7.07
C SER A 142 -5.37 2.51 6.79
N ASN A 143 -5.05 2.09 5.56
CA ASN A 143 -4.99 0.67 5.19
C ASN A 143 -3.73 -0.03 5.74
N ILE A 144 -2.76 0.73 6.24
CA ILE A 144 -1.49 0.20 6.75
C ILE A 144 -1.73 -0.74 7.93
N VAL A 145 -2.59 -0.34 8.88
CA VAL A 145 -2.83 -1.12 10.11
C VAL A 145 -3.33 -2.52 9.77
N GLU A 146 -4.33 -2.63 8.88
CA GLU A 146 -4.86 -3.92 8.43
C GLU A 146 -3.86 -4.73 7.62
N SER A 147 -3.00 -4.04 6.83
CA SER A 147 -2.00 -4.70 5.99
C SER A 147 -0.86 -5.34 6.79
N LEU A 148 -0.66 -4.93 8.04
CA LEU A 148 0.41 -5.38 8.94
C LEU A 148 -0.07 -6.27 10.10
N ASP A 149 -1.36 -6.57 10.21
CA ASP A 149 -1.96 -7.30 11.33
C ASP A 149 -1.35 -8.68 11.59
N PHE A 150 -0.76 -9.30 10.56
CA PHE A 150 -0.09 -10.60 10.64
C PHE A 150 1.30 -10.54 11.31
N ILE A 151 1.89 -9.36 11.51
CA ILE A 151 3.25 -9.25 12.05
C ILE A 151 3.30 -9.74 13.50
N ASP A 152 2.38 -9.27 14.34
CA ASP A 152 2.34 -9.67 15.76
C ASP A 152 1.79 -11.08 15.96
N VAL A 153 0.76 -11.45 15.22
CA VAL A 153 0.08 -12.74 15.38
C VAL A 153 -0.18 -13.35 14.00
N LEU A 154 0.26 -14.59 13.79
CA LEU A 154 -0.09 -15.33 12.58
C LEU A 154 -1.61 -15.57 12.56
N PRO A 155 -2.36 -15.04 11.59
CA PRO A 155 -3.78 -15.29 11.50
C PRO A 155 -4.07 -16.76 11.13
N GLU A 156 -5.26 -17.24 11.46
CA GLU A 156 -5.75 -18.49 10.88
C GLU A 156 -5.94 -18.36 9.38
N TYR A 157 -5.52 -19.38 8.64
CA TYR A 157 -5.62 -19.38 7.18
C TYR A 157 -5.95 -20.77 6.64
N ASP A 158 -6.61 -20.79 5.48
CA ASP A 158 -6.93 -22.01 4.76
C ASP A 158 -5.69 -22.55 4.01
N ASN A 159 -5.48 -23.86 4.10
CA ASN A 159 -4.38 -24.54 3.41
C ASN A 159 -4.48 -24.42 1.89
N ALA A 160 -5.69 -24.22 1.34
CA ALA A 160 -5.89 -23.96 -0.09
C ALA A 160 -5.06 -22.76 -0.61
N MET A 161 -4.63 -21.83 0.27
CA MET A 161 -3.76 -20.71 -0.08
C MET A 161 -2.39 -21.14 -0.61
N TYR A 162 -1.91 -22.33 -0.25
CA TYR A 162 -0.66 -22.88 -0.78
C TYR A 162 -0.75 -23.28 -2.25
N ILE A 163 -1.96 -23.52 -2.77
CA ILE A 163 -2.19 -23.89 -4.18
C ILE A 163 -2.27 -22.61 -5.01
N HIS A 164 -1.35 -22.45 -5.96
CA HIS A 164 -1.33 -21.26 -6.81
C HIS A 164 -0.99 -21.61 -8.26
N LYS A 165 -1.95 -21.43 -9.19
CA LYS A 165 -1.81 -21.79 -10.62
C LYS A 165 -0.60 -21.13 -11.29
N LYS A 166 -0.39 -19.83 -11.10
CA LYS A 166 0.69 -19.07 -11.72
C LYS A 166 2.05 -19.47 -11.16
N MET A 167 2.15 -19.75 -9.85
CA MET A 167 3.39 -20.22 -9.20
C MET A 167 3.59 -21.71 -9.36
N LYS A 168 2.59 -22.45 -9.85
CA LYS A 168 2.59 -23.90 -10.05
C LYS A 168 2.90 -24.66 -8.76
N THR A 169 2.22 -24.29 -7.67
CA THR A 169 2.33 -24.96 -6.38
C THR A 169 1.14 -25.89 -6.14
N THR A 170 1.42 -27.05 -5.54
CA THR A 170 0.49 -27.99 -4.95
C THR A 170 0.85 -28.17 -3.48
N TYR A 171 0.09 -28.93 -2.71
CA TYR A 171 0.41 -29.23 -1.31
C TYR A 171 1.77 -29.94 -1.16
N GLU A 172 2.08 -30.93 -2.04
CA GLU A 172 3.34 -31.66 -2.01
C GLU A 172 4.53 -30.73 -2.33
N ILE A 173 4.38 -29.88 -3.36
CA ILE A 173 5.42 -28.91 -3.73
C ILE A 173 5.64 -27.92 -2.60
N ALA A 174 4.56 -27.40 -2.02
CA ALA A 174 4.63 -26.46 -0.90
C ALA A 174 5.27 -27.08 0.34
N LEU A 175 4.91 -28.33 0.69
CA LEU A 175 5.50 -29.06 1.80
C LEU A 175 7.00 -29.27 1.61
N LYS A 176 7.41 -29.71 0.40
CA LYS A 176 8.82 -29.88 0.05
C LYS A 176 9.60 -28.57 0.15
N ALA A 177 9.00 -27.48 -0.36
CA ALA A 177 9.60 -26.14 -0.32
C ALA A 177 9.76 -25.64 1.12
N LEU A 178 8.74 -25.79 1.97
CA LEU A 178 8.81 -25.36 3.36
C LEU A 178 9.86 -26.13 4.17
N LYS A 179 9.95 -27.46 4.00
CA LYS A 179 10.96 -28.27 4.67
C LYS A 179 12.38 -27.84 4.30
N ALA A 180 12.66 -27.69 3.01
CA ALA A 180 13.96 -27.22 2.55
C ALA A 180 14.28 -25.78 2.98
N SER A 181 13.28 -24.87 2.93
CA SER A 181 13.46 -23.49 3.38
C SER A 181 13.73 -23.42 4.88
N LYS A 182 13.04 -24.23 5.69
CA LYS A 182 13.27 -24.32 7.13
C LYS A 182 14.70 -24.74 7.43
N GLU A 183 15.16 -25.85 6.84
CA GLU A 183 16.52 -26.37 7.03
C GLU A 183 17.58 -25.33 6.65
N ALA A 184 17.44 -24.71 5.49
CA ALA A 184 18.38 -23.70 5.02
C ALA A 184 18.42 -22.46 5.92
N LEU A 185 17.25 -21.95 6.37
CA LEU A 185 17.13 -20.80 7.25
C LEU A 185 17.58 -21.12 8.69
N GLU A 186 17.41 -22.33 9.18
CA GLU A 186 17.96 -22.80 10.47
C GLU A 186 19.49 -22.76 10.46
N ALA A 187 20.11 -23.23 9.38
CA ALA A 187 21.55 -23.26 9.19
C ALA A 187 22.17 -21.85 9.04
N LEU A 188 21.38 -20.84 8.66
CA LEU A 188 21.86 -19.46 8.54
C LEU A 188 22.06 -18.86 9.94
N ASN A 189 23.32 -18.58 10.29
CA ASN A 189 23.68 -17.98 11.58
C ASN A 189 23.51 -16.48 11.61
N ASP A 190 23.65 -15.80 10.49
CA ASP A 190 23.63 -14.35 10.38
C ASP A 190 22.37 -13.87 9.65
N TRP A 191 21.45 -13.25 10.41
CA TRP A 191 20.19 -12.69 9.96
C TRP A 191 20.20 -11.14 9.94
N SER A 192 21.38 -10.53 9.87
CA SER A 192 21.53 -9.07 9.99
C SER A 192 21.09 -8.27 8.76
N SER A 193 20.80 -8.91 7.63
CA SER A 193 20.33 -8.24 6.42
C SER A 193 19.42 -9.13 5.57
N GLU A 194 18.52 -8.50 4.82
CA GLU A 194 17.65 -9.16 3.83
C GLU A 194 18.46 -9.92 2.76
N GLU A 195 19.62 -9.39 2.36
CA GLU A 195 20.48 -9.98 1.34
C GLU A 195 20.92 -11.41 1.71
N LYS A 196 21.24 -11.65 2.98
CA LYS A 196 21.63 -12.99 3.46
C LYS A 196 20.50 -14.00 3.38
N LEU A 197 19.28 -13.57 3.71
CA LEU A 197 18.10 -14.41 3.56
C LEU A 197 17.77 -14.66 2.08
N HIS A 198 17.94 -13.63 1.26
CA HIS A 198 17.78 -13.70 -0.20
C HIS A 198 18.69 -14.75 -0.80
N ASP A 199 19.98 -14.71 -0.49
CA ASP A 199 20.97 -15.64 -1.03
C ASP A 199 20.64 -17.09 -0.65
N VAL A 200 20.26 -17.33 0.59
CA VAL A 200 19.89 -18.66 1.09
C VAL A 200 18.62 -19.18 0.40
N LEU A 201 17.56 -18.38 0.37
CA LEU A 201 16.28 -18.83 -0.20
C LEU A 201 16.31 -18.94 -1.72
N LEU A 202 17.07 -18.11 -2.43
CA LEU A 202 17.20 -18.18 -3.89
C LEU A 202 18.25 -19.16 -4.39
N ALA A 203 19.03 -19.77 -3.51
CA ALA A 203 19.84 -20.94 -3.84
C ALA A 203 18.99 -22.23 -3.97
N LEU A 204 17.88 -22.33 -3.23
CA LEU A 204 17.04 -23.53 -3.17
C LEU A 204 16.39 -23.90 -4.51
N PRO A 205 15.87 -22.99 -5.33
CA PRO A 205 15.28 -23.32 -6.62
C PRO A 205 16.20 -24.14 -7.51
N ALA A 206 17.48 -23.77 -7.61
CA ALA A 206 18.48 -24.49 -8.41
C ALA A 206 18.80 -25.87 -7.80
N GLN A 207 18.92 -25.96 -6.47
CA GLN A 207 19.23 -27.21 -5.77
C GLN A 207 18.08 -28.24 -5.86
N MET A 208 16.83 -27.73 -5.93
CA MET A 208 15.63 -28.57 -5.90
C MET A 208 15.00 -28.78 -7.28
N GLU A 209 15.58 -28.21 -8.34
CA GLU A 209 15.01 -28.18 -9.69
C GLU A 209 13.60 -27.55 -9.73
N MET A 210 13.42 -26.49 -8.92
CA MET A 210 12.17 -25.76 -8.77
C MET A 210 12.29 -24.32 -9.29
N LYS A 211 11.16 -23.63 -9.44
CA LYS A 211 11.12 -22.18 -9.75
C LYS A 211 11.09 -21.36 -8.46
N ASN A 212 11.60 -20.12 -8.51
CA ASN A 212 11.57 -19.21 -7.37
C ASN A 212 10.19 -19.11 -6.72
N GLY A 213 9.13 -18.99 -7.53
CA GLY A 213 7.76 -18.91 -7.02
C GLY A 213 7.29 -20.16 -6.28
N GLN A 214 7.84 -21.35 -6.59
CA GLN A 214 7.51 -22.60 -5.90
C GLN A 214 8.15 -22.69 -4.51
N ILE A 215 9.19 -21.92 -4.25
CA ILE A 215 9.84 -21.78 -2.94
C ILE A 215 9.23 -20.58 -2.18
N LEU A 216 9.27 -19.40 -2.77
CA LEU A 216 8.92 -18.15 -2.07
C LEU A 216 7.42 -18.02 -1.77
N TRP A 217 6.54 -18.58 -2.63
CA TRP A 217 5.10 -18.51 -2.37
C TRP A 217 4.70 -19.30 -1.11
N PRO A 218 5.07 -20.59 -0.95
CA PRO A 218 4.77 -21.33 0.27
C PRO A 218 5.36 -20.69 1.52
N VAL A 219 6.61 -20.20 1.46
CA VAL A 219 7.23 -19.51 2.61
C VAL A 219 6.41 -18.28 3.00
N ARG A 220 6.03 -17.42 2.04
CA ARG A 220 5.21 -16.25 2.32
C ARG A 220 3.86 -16.65 2.93
N CYS A 221 3.17 -17.63 2.37
CA CYS A 221 1.92 -18.14 2.92
C CYS A 221 2.08 -18.59 4.38
N ALA A 222 3.12 -19.37 4.66
CA ALA A 222 3.37 -19.90 6.00
C ALA A 222 3.63 -18.80 7.04
N ILE A 223 4.43 -17.78 6.66
CA ILE A 223 4.85 -16.75 7.63
C ILE A 223 3.86 -15.61 7.78
N THR A 224 2.90 -15.45 6.85
CA THR A 224 1.94 -14.34 6.87
C THR A 224 0.50 -14.76 7.09
N GLY A 225 0.12 -15.97 6.68
CA GLY A 225 -1.28 -16.40 6.64
C GLY A 225 -2.15 -15.57 5.68
N LYS A 226 -1.53 -14.82 4.74
CA LYS A 226 -2.26 -13.90 3.83
C LYS A 226 -1.90 -14.13 2.37
N GLN A 227 -2.90 -13.98 1.50
CA GLN A 227 -2.71 -14.05 0.06
C GLN A 227 -2.03 -12.79 -0.50
N PHE A 228 -2.32 -11.63 0.08
CA PHE A 228 -1.75 -10.33 -0.29
C PHE A 228 -1.04 -9.71 0.90
N THR A 229 0.19 -9.29 0.69
CA THR A 229 1.06 -8.70 1.73
C THR A 229 1.87 -7.54 1.14
N PRO A 230 2.26 -6.56 1.96
CA PRO A 230 3.10 -5.45 1.49
C PRO A 230 4.51 -5.88 1.10
N GLY A 231 5.04 -6.97 1.65
CA GLY A 231 6.35 -7.54 1.32
C GLY A 231 6.29 -8.94 0.71
N GLY A 232 7.39 -9.40 0.16
CA GLY A 232 7.62 -10.79 -0.23
C GLY A 232 8.06 -11.66 0.94
N ALA A 233 8.37 -12.94 0.66
CA ALA A 233 8.78 -13.89 1.69
C ALA A 233 10.06 -13.48 2.42
N ILE A 234 11.01 -12.91 1.70
CA ILE A 234 12.35 -12.58 2.20
C ILE A 234 12.28 -11.38 3.13
N GLU A 235 11.68 -10.28 2.67
CA GLU A 235 11.54 -9.04 3.44
C GLU A 235 10.73 -9.28 4.72
N ILE A 236 9.65 -10.06 4.62
CA ILE A 236 8.82 -10.38 5.79
C ILE A 236 9.56 -11.31 6.76
N ALA A 237 10.30 -12.30 6.28
CA ALA A 237 11.12 -13.15 7.13
C ALA A 237 12.19 -12.34 7.89
N TYR A 238 12.81 -11.37 7.22
CA TYR A 238 13.76 -10.45 7.86
C TYR A 238 13.09 -9.64 8.98
N ILE A 239 11.92 -9.05 8.72
CA ILE A 239 11.15 -8.26 9.69
C ILE A 239 10.71 -9.10 10.90
N LEU A 240 10.25 -10.33 10.67
CA LEU A 240 9.83 -11.25 11.74
C LEU A 240 10.99 -11.77 12.58
N GLY A 241 12.19 -11.85 12.00
CA GLY A 241 13.36 -12.45 12.61
C GLY A 241 13.35 -13.99 12.58
N LYS A 242 14.49 -14.58 12.96
CA LYS A 242 14.75 -16.02 12.81
C LYS A 242 13.73 -16.90 13.55
N GLU A 243 13.56 -16.66 14.84
CA GLU A 243 12.74 -17.51 15.70
C GLU A 243 11.28 -17.58 15.24
N GLU A 244 10.69 -16.43 14.99
CA GLU A 244 9.29 -16.33 14.58
C GLU A 244 9.08 -16.92 13.17
N THR A 245 10.00 -16.62 12.24
CA THR A 245 9.95 -17.17 10.88
C THR A 245 9.98 -18.70 10.89
N LEU A 246 10.91 -19.29 11.62
CA LEU A 246 11.02 -20.76 11.71
C LEU A 246 9.82 -21.41 12.40
N ALA A 247 9.29 -20.76 13.45
CA ALA A 247 8.09 -21.24 14.13
C ALA A 247 6.87 -21.26 13.20
N ARG A 248 6.67 -20.20 12.42
CA ARG A 248 5.55 -20.11 11.46
C ARG A 248 5.70 -21.07 10.28
N ILE A 249 6.92 -21.27 9.77
CA ILE A 249 7.18 -22.28 8.76
C ILE A 249 6.87 -23.69 9.31
N GLN A 250 7.22 -23.99 10.55
CA GLN A 250 6.90 -25.24 11.19
C GLN A 250 5.39 -25.50 11.26
N ILE A 251 4.59 -24.48 11.64
CA ILE A 251 3.12 -24.56 11.62
C ILE A 251 2.62 -24.89 10.21
N GLY A 252 3.18 -24.23 9.18
CA GLY A 252 2.83 -24.48 7.78
C GLY A 252 3.14 -25.92 7.36
N ILE A 253 4.28 -26.47 7.77
CA ILE A 253 4.65 -27.87 7.52
C ILE A 253 3.64 -28.82 8.14
N GLU A 254 3.31 -28.65 9.42
CA GLU A 254 2.35 -29.48 10.15
C GLU A 254 0.93 -29.46 9.56
N LYS A 255 0.52 -28.30 9.03
CA LYS A 255 -0.74 -28.16 8.30
C LYS A 255 -0.71 -28.96 6.98
N LEU A 256 0.36 -28.83 6.20
CA LEU A 256 0.47 -29.48 4.89
C LEU A 256 0.71 -31.00 5.00
N GLU A 257 1.36 -31.49 6.04
CA GLU A 257 1.50 -32.94 6.30
C GLU A 257 0.15 -33.64 6.46
N LYS A 258 -0.86 -32.93 6.97
CA LYS A 258 -2.24 -33.46 7.07
C LYS A 258 -2.98 -33.51 5.74
N GLU A 259 -2.58 -32.65 4.77
CA GLU A 259 -3.19 -32.62 3.43
C GLU A 259 -2.56 -33.63 2.47
N VAL A 260 -1.32 -34.06 2.73
CA VAL A 260 -0.54 -34.95 1.86
C VAL A 260 -0.54 -36.39 2.39
N ALA A 261 -0.93 -36.59 3.65
CA ALA A 261 -1.08 -37.93 4.26
C ALA A 261 -2.29 -38.70 3.67
#